data_1e86b1c392d268c4c4f6006c6dd629fa
#
_entry.id   1e86b1c392d268c4c4f6006c6dd629fa
#
_cell.length_a   1.000
_cell.length_b   1.000
_cell.length_c   1.000
_cell.angle_alpha   90.00
_cell.angle_beta   90.00
_cell.angle_gamma   90.00
#
_symmetry.space_group_name_H-M   'P 1'
#
loop_
_entity.id
_entity.type
_entity.pdbx_description
1 polymer ?
#
loop_
_entity_poly.entity_id
_entity_poly.type
_entity_poly.pdbx_seq_one_letter_code
_entity_poly.pdbx_strand_id
1 'polypeptide(L)'
;MAGKHIQVYEDYFGERICELTGAPYGDVHHIDAKGCGGRKSMDFIENLMGLCRDAHTFYGDKKQYKEWLKEWHLEYMKHQTPLYIMRPDDPIFKEYLNHKYGNVRL
;
A
#
# COMPACT_ATOMS: atom_id res chain seq x y z
N MET A 1 -5.13 0.22 21.31
CA MET A 1 -3.74 0.71 21.18
C MET A 1 -3.23 0.42 19.79
N ALA A 2 -2.67 1.43 19.14
CA ALA A 2 -2.12 1.23 17.81
C ALA A 2 -0.84 0.40 17.87
N GLY A 3 -0.62 -0.46 16.90
CA GLY A 3 0.62 -1.19 16.79
C GLY A 3 1.78 -0.28 16.41
N LYS A 4 3.00 -0.75 16.65
CA LYS A 4 4.19 0.02 16.35
C LYS A 4 4.26 0.43 14.87
N HIS A 5 3.88 -0.46 13.97
CA HIS A 5 3.92 -0.18 12.53
C HIS A 5 3.00 0.98 12.15
N ILE A 6 1.85 1.09 12.80
CA ILE A 6 0.92 2.20 12.55
C ILE A 6 1.55 3.51 12.97
N GLN A 7 2.19 3.51 14.15
CA GLN A 7 2.84 4.70 14.66
C GLN A 7 3.98 5.15 13.77
N VAL A 8 4.81 4.21 13.31
CA VAL A 8 5.91 4.52 12.40
C VAL A 8 5.39 5.15 11.10
N TYR A 9 4.32 4.59 10.56
CA TYR A 9 3.72 5.10 9.32
C TYR A 9 3.18 6.52 9.53
N GLU A 10 2.43 6.73 10.59
CA GLU A 10 1.84 8.03 10.88
C GLU A 10 2.89 9.09 11.23
N ASP A 11 3.97 8.69 11.88
CA ASP A 11 5.07 9.62 12.17
C ASP A 11 5.74 10.12 10.89
N TYR A 12 5.80 9.27 9.86
CA TYR A 12 6.44 9.62 8.60
C TYR A 12 5.51 10.41 7.67
N PHE A 13 4.28 9.92 7.48
CA PHE A 13 3.35 10.49 6.51
C PHE A 13 2.31 11.42 7.10
N GLY A 14 2.13 11.42 8.41
CA GLY A 14 1.10 12.22 9.09
C GLY A 14 -0.24 11.53 9.20
N GLU A 15 -0.66 10.81 8.17
CA GLU A 15 -1.94 10.12 8.17
C GLU A 15 -1.88 8.86 7.34
N ARG A 16 -2.88 7.99 7.51
CA ARG A 16 -2.97 6.73 6.79
C ARG A 16 -3.88 6.91 5.58
N ILE A 17 -3.28 6.91 4.42
CA ILE A 17 -4.00 7.04 3.15
C ILE A 17 -3.65 5.83 2.30
N CYS A 18 -4.62 5.31 1.56
CA CYS A 18 -4.37 4.25 0.60
C CYS A 18 -3.45 4.79 -0.51
N GLU A 19 -2.26 4.21 -0.62
CA GLU A 19 -1.27 4.68 -1.60
C GLU A 19 -1.68 4.36 -3.03
N LEU A 20 -2.62 3.45 -3.22
CA LEU A 20 -3.13 3.11 -4.53
C LEU A 20 -4.30 3.99 -4.96
N THR A 21 -5.22 4.28 -4.05
CA THR A 21 -6.49 4.93 -4.41
C THR A 21 -6.70 6.31 -3.78
N GLY A 22 -5.95 6.64 -2.75
CA GLY A 22 -6.15 7.90 -2.03
C GLY A 22 -7.24 7.85 -0.96
N ALA A 23 -7.86 6.70 -0.74
CA ALA A 23 -8.90 6.57 0.28
C ALA A 23 -8.31 6.80 1.68
N PRO A 24 -9.04 7.49 2.56
CA PRO A 24 -8.53 7.78 3.92
C PRO A 24 -8.60 6.56 4.84
N TYR A 25 -7.87 6.63 5.93
CA TYR A 25 -7.88 5.62 7.00
C TYR A 25 -7.52 4.21 6.55
N GLY A 26 -6.54 4.13 5.65
CA GLY A 26 -6.05 2.84 5.18
C GLY A 26 -5.42 1.99 6.28
N ASP A 27 -5.33 0.70 6.03
CA ASP A 27 -4.54 -0.20 6.85
C ASP A 27 -3.06 0.05 6.58
N VAL A 28 -2.21 -0.20 7.57
CA VAL A 28 -0.76 -0.18 7.37
C VAL A 28 -0.31 -1.62 7.14
N HIS A 29 0.06 -1.92 5.91
CA HIS A 29 0.40 -3.27 5.46
C HIS A 29 1.92 -3.47 5.45
N HIS A 30 2.37 -4.62 6.00
CA HIS A 30 3.77 -5.05 5.87
C HIS A 30 3.94 -5.70 4.50
N ILE A 31 4.73 -5.09 3.63
CA ILE A 31 4.94 -5.64 2.28
C ILE A 31 5.66 -6.97 2.38
N ASP A 32 6.75 -7.03 3.15
CA ASP A 32 7.37 -8.28 3.54
C ASP A 32 6.81 -8.71 4.87
N ALA A 33 6.47 -10.00 4.97
CA ALA A 33 5.80 -10.53 6.14
C ALA A 33 6.61 -10.32 7.41
N LYS A 34 5.93 -9.90 8.47
CA LYS A 34 6.52 -9.78 9.78
C LYS A 34 7.01 -11.14 10.24
N GLY A 35 8.21 -11.15 10.82
CA GLY A 35 8.81 -12.38 11.31
C GLY A 35 9.62 -13.15 10.28
N CYS A 36 9.57 -12.73 9.03
CA CYS A 36 10.41 -13.34 8.00
C CYS A 36 11.87 -13.02 8.31
N GLY A 37 12.71 -14.03 8.50
CA GLY A 37 14.08 -13.84 8.93
C GLY A 37 14.23 -13.62 10.43
N GLY A 38 13.15 -13.72 11.16
CA GLY A 38 13.09 -13.98 12.58
C GLY A 38 13.18 -12.82 13.53
N ARG A 39 14.24 -12.10 13.63
CA ARG A 39 14.45 -11.29 14.83
C ARG A 39 14.33 -9.79 14.67
N LYS A 40 14.58 -9.29 13.51
CA LYS A 40 14.52 -7.83 13.32
C LYS A 40 13.10 -7.40 13.08
N SER A 41 12.76 -6.25 13.63
CA SER A 41 11.48 -5.65 13.33
C SER A 41 11.38 -5.35 11.84
N MET A 42 10.22 -5.64 11.27
CA MET A 42 9.90 -5.28 9.89
C MET A 42 9.16 -3.93 9.84
N ASP A 43 9.11 -3.22 10.96
CA ASP A 43 8.38 -1.95 11.09
C ASP A 43 9.24 -0.76 10.68
N PHE A 44 9.72 -0.77 9.44
CA PHE A 44 10.43 0.37 8.87
C PHE A 44 9.64 0.89 7.67
N ILE A 45 9.73 2.19 7.45
CA ILE A 45 8.83 2.89 6.52
C ILE A 45 8.86 2.32 5.10
N GLU A 46 10.00 1.84 4.63
CA GLU A 46 10.12 1.27 3.29
C GLU A 46 9.33 -0.04 3.14
N ASN A 47 8.95 -0.65 4.25
CA ASN A 47 8.17 -1.89 4.26
C ASN A 47 6.71 -1.69 4.66
N LEU A 48 6.30 -0.47 4.97
CA LEU A 48 4.96 -0.18 5.46
C LEU A 48 4.19 0.62 4.43
N MET A 49 3.14 0.02 3.90
CA MET A 49 2.34 0.61 2.83
C MET A 49 0.91 0.86 3.30
N GLY A 50 0.40 2.06 3.08
CA GLY A 50 -1.00 2.35 3.35
C GLY A 50 -1.89 1.75 2.27
N LEU A 51 -2.85 0.94 2.65
CA LEU A 51 -3.79 0.32 1.71
C LEU A 51 -5.19 0.38 2.31
N CYS A 52 -6.19 0.77 1.53
CA CYS A 52 -7.57 0.63 1.96
C CYS A 52 -7.90 -0.86 2.11
N ARG A 53 -8.98 -1.17 2.81
CA ARG A 53 -9.34 -2.56 3.09
C ARG A 53 -9.41 -3.40 1.82
N ASP A 54 -10.04 -2.88 0.77
CA ASP A 54 -10.19 -3.62 -0.47
C ASP A 54 -8.85 -3.84 -1.17
N ALA A 55 -7.99 -2.82 -1.21
CA ALA A 55 -6.66 -2.95 -1.83
C ALA A 55 -5.79 -3.91 -1.02
N HIS A 56 -5.89 -3.88 0.31
CA HIS A 56 -5.17 -4.80 1.18
C HIS A 56 -5.58 -6.25 0.88
N THR A 57 -6.87 -6.49 0.74
CA THR A 57 -7.39 -7.83 0.45
C THR A 57 -7.03 -8.27 -0.97
N PHE A 58 -7.16 -7.38 -1.95
CA PHE A 58 -6.95 -7.72 -3.36
C PHE A 58 -5.47 -7.89 -3.70
N TYR A 59 -4.62 -7.02 -3.20
CA TYR A 59 -3.18 -7.03 -3.52
C TYR A 59 -2.29 -7.40 -2.36
N GLY A 60 -2.55 -6.79 -1.19
CA GLY A 60 -1.61 -6.85 -0.07
C GLY A 60 -1.34 -8.25 0.44
N ASP A 61 -2.37 -9.09 0.49
CA ASP A 61 -2.25 -10.44 1.02
C ASP A 61 -1.81 -11.47 -0.03
N LYS A 62 -1.45 -11.04 -1.22
CA LYS A 62 -1.09 -11.93 -2.32
C LYS A 62 0.37 -11.80 -2.68
N LYS A 63 1.10 -12.90 -2.60
CA LYS A 63 2.54 -12.94 -2.88
C LYS A 63 2.88 -12.45 -4.28
N GLN A 64 2.00 -12.70 -5.25
CA GLN A 64 2.26 -12.36 -6.64
C GLN A 64 2.39 -10.86 -6.89
N TYR A 65 1.85 -10.04 -5.98
CA TYR A 65 1.91 -8.59 -6.12
C TYR A 65 2.97 -7.95 -5.23
N LYS A 66 3.72 -8.73 -4.46
CA LYS A 66 4.65 -8.19 -3.47
C LYS A 66 5.70 -7.25 -4.08
N GLU A 67 6.36 -7.67 -5.15
CA GLU A 67 7.39 -6.86 -5.78
C GLU A 67 6.80 -5.60 -6.41
N TRP A 68 5.63 -5.73 -6.99
CA TRP A 68 4.90 -4.61 -7.55
C TRP A 68 4.56 -3.59 -6.47
N LEU A 69 4.07 -4.05 -5.33
CA LEU A 69 3.74 -3.16 -4.21
C LEU A 69 4.98 -2.45 -3.67
N LYS A 70 6.11 -3.13 -3.57
CA LYS A 70 7.36 -2.52 -3.14
C LYS A 70 7.76 -1.36 -4.06
N GLU A 71 7.71 -1.59 -5.35
CA GLU A 71 8.06 -0.57 -6.33
C GLU A 71 7.15 0.64 -6.21
N TRP A 72 5.85 0.40 -6.09
CA TRP A 72 4.89 1.49 -6.02
C TRP A 72 4.95 2.25 -4.71
N HIS A 73 5.22 1.55 -3.61
CA HIS A 73 5.41 2.22 -2.33
C HIS A 73 6.62 3.16 -2.36
N LEU A 74 7.72 2.76 -2.99
CA LEU A 74 8.88 3.62 -3.12
C LEU A 74 8.57 4.85 -3.98
N GLU A 75 7.78 4.68 -5.03
CA GLU A 75 7.31 5.83 -5.81
C GLU A 75 6.46 6.77 -4.97
N TYR A 76 5.56 6.21 -4.18
CA TYR A 76 4.73 7.01 -3.29
C TYR A 76 5.58 7.79 -2.29
N MET A 77 6.60 7.18 -1.73
CA MET A 77 7.50 7.85 -0.79
C MET A 77 8.18 9.04 -1.43
N LYS A 78 8.53 8.96 -2.71
CA LYS A 78 9.14 10.07 -3.43
C LYS A 78 8.18 11.22 -3.66
N HIS A 79 6.96 10.92 -4.04
CA HIS A 79 6.00 11.92 -4.53
C HIS A 79 4.86 12.21 -3.56
N GLN A 80 4.60 11.27 -2.64
CA GLN A 80 3.47 11.32 -1.71
C GLN A 80 2.14 11.58 -2.43
N THR A 81 1.97 10.89 -3.55
CA THR A 81 0.81 11.02 -4.41
C THR A 81 0.27 9.62 -4.70
N PRO A 82 -1.03 9.38 -4.48
CA PRO A 82 -1.62 8.05 -4.72
C PRO A 82 -1.40 7.56 -6.14
N LEU A 83 -1.24 6.25 -6.26
CA LEU A 83 -0.89 5.59 -7.50
C LEU A 83 -1.83 5.89 -8.66
N TYR A 84 -3.13 5.92 -8.38
CA TYR A 84 -4.08 6.14 -9.46
C TYR A 84 -3.90 7.49 -10.16
N ILE A 85 -3.26 8.45 -9.47
CA ILE A 85 -2.92 9.74 -10.07
C ILE A 85 -1.60 9.65 -10.83
N MET A 86 -0.63 8.90 -10.27
CA MET A 86 0.71 8.81 -10.84
C MET A 86 0.76 7.94 -12.10
N ARG A 87 0.06 6.82 -12.08
CA ARG A 87 0.11 5.84 -13.17
C ARG A 87 -1.27 5.28 -13.49
N PRO A 88 -2.17 6.12 -13.97
CA PRO A 88 -3.56 5.69 -14.21
C PRO A 88 -3.68 4.59 -15.29
N ASP A 89 -2.67 4.42 -16.12
CA ASP A 89 -2.71 3.45 -17.22
C ASP A 89 -2.09 2.10 -16.87
N ASP A 90 -1.64 1.90 -15.63
CA ASP A 90 -1.03 0.63 -15.24
C ASP A 90 -2.06 -0.50 -15.33
N PRO A 91 -1.77 -1.60 -16.06
CA PRO A 91 -2.75 -2.68 -16.29
C PRO A 91 -3.20 -3.37 -15.00
N ILE A 92 -2.31 -3.57 -14.05
CA ILE A 92 -2.66 -4.23 -12.80
C ILE A 92 -3.58 -3.35 -11.99
N PHE A 93 -3.28 -2.07 -11.92
CA PHE A 93 -4.11 -1.12 -11.20
C PHE A 93 -5.48 -0.96 -11.86
N LYS A 94 -5.53 -0.93 -13.19
CA LYS A 94 -6.81 -0.91 -13.92
C LYS A 94 -7.63 -2.15 -13.60
N GLU A 95 -7.00 -3.31 -13.53
CA GLU A 95 -7.70 -4.54 -13.18
C GLU A 95 -8.32 -4.43 -11.79
N TYR A 96 -7.58 -3.91 -10.81
CA TYR A 96 -8.10 -3.70 -9.47
C TYR A 96 -9.31 -2.76 -9.48
N LEU A 97 -9.19 -1.63 -10.18
CA LEU A 97 -10.29 -0.67 -10.24
C LEU A 97 -11.52 -1.25 -10.91
N ASN A 98 -11.33 -2.03 -11.97
CA ASN A 98 -12.44 -2.69 -12.65
C ASN A 98 -13.10 -3.72 -11.74
N HIS A 99 -12.31 -4.44 -10.97
CA HIS A 99 -12.83 -5.42 -10.03
C HIS A 99 -13.70 -4.75 -8.96
N LYS A 100 -13.23 -3.61 -8.44
CA LYS A 100 -13.92 -2.92 -7.34
C LYS A 100 -15.10 -2.07 -7.82
N TYR A 101 -14.92 -1.34 -8.91
CA TYR A 101 -15.89 -0.33 -9.34
C TYR A 101 -16.56 -0.63 -10.68
N GLY A 102 -16.14 -1.67 -11.37
CA GLY A 102 -16.63 -1.99 -12.72
C GLY A 102 -16.24 -0.90 -13.72
N ASN A 103 -15.75 -1.28 -14.89
CA ASN A 103 -15.48 -0.39 -16.02
C ASN A 103 -15.07 1.04 -15.70
N VAL A 104 -14.17 1.21 -14.74
CA VAL A 104 -13.67 2.53 -14.39
C VAL A 104 -12.81 3.05 -15.54
N ARG A 105 -13.06 4.30 -15.94
CA ARG A 105 -12.24 4.98 -16.93
C ARG A 105 -11.35 5.97 -16.21
N LEU A 106 -10.08 5.84 -16.45
CA LEU A 106 -9.08 6.74 -15.89
C LEU A 106 -8.56 7.67 -16.97
#